data_fe75d7c55b65f8d8d9ef8844e7ee0934
#
_entry.id   fe75d7c55b65f8d8d9ef8844e7ee0934
#
_cell.length_a   1.000
_cell.length_b   1.000
_cell.length_c   1.000
_cell.angle_alpha   90.00
_cell.angle_beta   90.00
_cell.angle_gamma   90.00
#
_symmetry.space_group_name_H-M   'P 1'
#
loop_
_entity.id
_entity.type
_entity.pdbx_description
1 polymer ?
#
loop_
_entity_poly.entity_id
_entity_poly.type
_entity_poly.pdbx_seq_one_letter_code
_entity_poly.pdbx_strand_id
1 'polypeptide(L)'
;LQKEDIEMQTVYVPAGQRTLVTLADGTTVWVNGKSTLTFPNCFSSRTRKVELDGEAYFDVRKDPEKQFIVSTAHQSAIKVLGTKFNVKAYKEADEVITTLVEGKVNFEFNNASQQPQYIVMAPGQKLVYYFQDGKTELYTTSGERELSWKDGKIIFRQTSLRDALDILADRYNAEFVVREN
;
A
#
# COMPACT_ATOMS: atom_id res chain seq x y z
N LEU A 1 -7.00 36.10 -3.88
CA LEU A 1 -7.01 34.64 -3.78
C LEU A 1 -6.03 34.25 -2.68
N GLN A 2 -6.54 33.88 -1.51
CA GLN A 2 -5.71 33.34 -0.41
C GLN A 2 -5.10 32.03 -0.90
N LYS A 3 -3.78 31.95 -0.89
CA LYS A 3 -3.03 30.71 -1.08
C LYS A 3 -3.31 29.89 0.19
N GLU A 4 -4.12 28.82 0.09
CA GLU A 4 -4.29 27.90 1.21
C GLU A 4 -2.89 27.36 1.54
N ASP A 5 -2.46 27.53 2.78
CA ASP A 5 -1.19 26.97 3.25
C ASP A 5 -1.35 25.45 3.30
N ILE A 6 -0.57 24.75 2.49
CA ILE A 6 -0.55 23.29 2.45
C ILE A 6 0.25 22.79 3.64
N GLU A 7 -0.44 22.17 4.59
CA GLU A 7 0.18 21.54 5.76
C GLU A 7 0.15 20.02 5.59
N MET A 8 1.29 19.38 5.86
CA MET A 8 1.39 17.92 5.85
C MET A 8 0.89 17.34 7.17
N GLN A 9 0.05 16.34 7.07
CA GLN A 9 -0.50 15.55 8.19
C GLN A 9 0.09 14.15 8.14
N THR A 10 0.33 13.56 9.30
CA THR A 10 0.86 12.20 9.41
C THR A 10 -0.02 11.39 10.36
N VAL A 11 -0.46 10.22 9.90
CA VAL A 11 -1.16 9.22 10.68
C VAL A 11 -0.26 8.02 10.85
N TYR A 12 0.06 7.67 12.09
CA TYR A 12 0.75 6.44 12.45
C TYR A 12 -0.24 5.46 13.09
N VAL A 13 -0.23 4.21 12.63
CA VAL A 13 -1.06 3.12 13.15
C VAL A 13 -0.17 2.12 13.88
N PRO A 14 -0.34 1.92 15.20
CA PRO A 14 0.44 0.95 15.97
C PRO A 14 0.21 -0.49 15.50
N ALA A 15 1.13 -1.39 15.90
CA ALA A 15 1.00 -2.82 15.69
C ALA A 15 -0.34 -3.35 16.20
N GLY A 16 -0.96 -4.27 15.48
CA GLY A 16 -2.24 -4.91 15.84
C GLY A 16 -3.48 -4.05 15.62
N GLN A 17 -3.32 -2.81 15.17
CA GLN A 17 -4.43 -1.88 14.90
C GLN A 17 -4.59 -1.65 13.40
N ARG A 18 -5.72 -1.04 13.04
CA ARG A 18 -5.99 -0.49 11.71
C ARG A 18 -6.90 0.72 11.86
N THR A 19 -6.82 1.66 10.93
CA THR A 19 -7.67 2.84 10.95
C THR A 19 -8.15 3.20 9.55
N LEU A 20 -9.25 3.92 9.47
CA LEU A 20 -9.79 4.49 8.24
C LEU A 20 -9.53 5.99 8.25
N VAL A 21 -8.91 6.49 7.19
CA VAL A 21 -8.64 7.91 6.96
C VAL A 21 -9.43 8.37 5.74
N THR A 22 -10.11 9.51 5.85
CA THR A 22 -10.75 10.18 4.71
C THR A 22 -9.95 11.41 4.34
N LEU A 23 -9.46 11.46 3.10
CA LEU A 23 -8.68 12.58 2.58
C LEU A 23 -9.57 13.72 2.08
N ALA A 24 -8.97 14.89 1.84
CA ALA A 24 -9.69 16.11 1.46
C ALA A 24 -10.49 16.00 0.15
N ASP A 25 -10.09 15.10 -0.75
CA ASP A 25 -10.82 14.83 -2.02
C ASP A 25 -11.95 13.81 -1.86
N GLY A 26 -12.14 13.24 -0.69
CA GLY A 26 -13.10 12.17 -0.40
C GLY A 26 -12.57 10.75 -0.68
N THR A 27 -11.28 10.60 -1.03
CA THR A 27 -10.60 9.30 -1.07
C THR A 27 -10.58 8.70 0.32
N THR A 28 -10.88 7.42 0.46
CA THR A 28 -10.76 6.68 1.73
C THR A 28 -9.58 5.74 1.70
N VAL A 29 -8.87 5.66 2.83
CA VAL A 29 -7.67 4.86 2.99
C VAL A 29 -7.77 4.06 4.28
N TRP A 30 -7.84 2.74 4.17
CA TRP A 30 -7.58 1.85 5.30
C TRP A 30 -6.07 1.73 5.50
N VAL A 31 -5.59 2.00 6.69
CA VAL A 31 -4.17 1.94 7.05
C VAL A 31 -3.97 0.80 8.05
N ASN A 32 -3.07 -0.13 7.73
CA ASN A 32 -2.77 -1.30 8.55
C ASN A 32 -1.80 -0.98 9.70
N GLY A 33 -1.60 -1.95 10.58
CA GLY A 33 -0.66 -1.82 11.71
C GLY A 33 0.79 -1.59 11.27
N LYS A 34 1.57 -0.91 12.11
CA LYS A 34 2.97 -0.51 11.87
C LYS A 34 3.15 0.36 10.63
N SER A 35 2.11 1.10 10.24
CA SER A 35 2.13 1.89 9.02
C SER A 35 2.01 3.38 9.30
N THR A 36 2.63 4.18 8.44
CA THR A 36 2.58 5.62 8.46
C THR A 36 2.06 6.13 7.11
N LEU A 37 1.00 6.92 7.13
CA LEU A 37 0.46 7.62 5.97
C LEU A 37 0.65 9.12 6.16
N THR A 38 1.35 9.77 5.21
CA THR A 38 1.57 11.21 5.21
C THR A 38 0.87 11.84 4.01
N PHE A 39 0.07 12.86 4.24
CA PHE A 39 -0.76 13.50 3.22
C PHE A 39 -1.00 14.98 3.56
N PRO A 40 -1.28 15.84 2.57
CA PRO A 40 -1.58 17.25 2.83
C PRO A 40 -3.03 17.44 3.30
N ASN A 41 -3.27 18.49 4.09
CA ASN A 41 -4.62 18.92 4.48
C ASN A 41 -5.50 19.29 3.27
N CYS A 42 -4.90 19.74 2.17
CA CYS A 42 -5.55 19.95 0.87
C CYS A 42 -4.57 19.59 -0.26
N PHE A 43 -5.10 19.05 -1.36
CA PHE A 43 -4.28 18.69 -2.50
C PHE A 43 -4.00 19.90 -3.41
N SER A 44 -2.80 19.91 -4.01
CA SER A 44 -2.44 20.91 -5.02
C SER A 44 -3.39 20.90 -6.21
N SER A 45 -3.35 21.91 -7.07
CA SER A 45 -4.18 21.95 -8.28
C SER A 45 -3.80 20.89 -9.33
N ARG A 46 -2.59 20.33 -9.26
CA ARG A 46 -2.05 19.45 -10.30
C ARG A 46 -2.12 17.97 -9.95
N THR A 47 -1.88 17.61 -8.69
CA THR A 47 -1.77 16.20 -8.25
C THR A 47 -2.32 16.03 -6.84
N ARG A 48 -2.68 14.78 -6.52
CA ARG A 48 -3.08 14.31 -5.19
C ARG A 48 -1.99 13.34 -4.69
N LYS A 49 -0.97 13.87 -4.01
CA LYS A 49 0.18 13.09 -3.58
C LYS A 49 0.08 12.73 -2.10
N VAL A 50 0.33 11.44 -1.79
CA VAL A 50 0.48 10.90 -0.44
C VAL A 50 1.75 10.06 -0.36
N GLU A 51 2.25 9.84 0.86
CA GLU A 51 3.42 9.00 1.12
C GLU A 51 3.04 7.87 2.07
N LEU A 52 3.46 6.65 1.75
CA LEU A 52 3.18 5.45 2.53
C LEU A 52 4.48 4.75 2.93
N ASP A 53 4.61 4.49 4.24
CA ASP A 53 5.51 3.51 4.81
C ASP A 53 4.65 2.49 5.55
N GLY A 54 4.51 1.29 5.00
CA GLY A 54 3.63 0.27 5.55
C GLY A 54 2.63 -0.31 4.55
N GLU A 55 1.46 -0.69 5.04
CA GLU A 55 0.39 -1.28 4.24
C GLU A 55 -0.90 -0.45 4.32
N ALA A 56 -1.48 -0.17 3.16
CA ALA A 56 -2.75 0.53 3.08
C ALA A 56 -3.59 0.08 1.88
N TYR A 57 -4.90 0.11 2.06
CA TYR A 57 -5.90 -0.08 1.01
C TYR A 57 -6.53 1.26 0.66
N PHE A 58 -6.47 1.61 -0.61
CA PHE A 58 -6.96 2.88 -1.16
C PHE A 58 -8.24 2.65 -1.95
N ASP A 59 -9.28 3.40 -1.64
CA ASP A 59 -10.46 3.60 -2.49
C ASP A 59 -10.43 5.06 -2.98
N VAL A 60 -9.74 5.26 -4.11
CA VAL A 60 -9.43 6.58 -4.64
C VAL A 60 -10.61 7.12 -5.40
N ARG A 61 -11.09 8.30 -4.98
CA ARG A 61 -12.15 9.04 -5.69
C ARG A 61 -11.72 9.32 -7.13
N LYS A 62 -12.61 9.01 -8.09
CA LYS A 62 -12.37 9.22 -9.50
C LYS A 62 -12.24 10.71 -9.84
N ASP A 63 -11.10 11.05 -10.41
CA ASP A 63 -10.81 12.37 -10.98
C ASP A 63 -9.83 12.20 -12.15
N PRO A 64 -10.30 12.24 -13.40
CA PRO A 64 -9.47 12.03 -14.58
C PRO A 64 -8.48 13.16 -14.84
N GLU A 65 -8.74 14.36 -14.29
CA GLU A 65 -7.91 15.55 -14.51
C GLU A 65 -6.78 15.66 -13.49
N LYS A 66 -6.89 14.95 -12.34
CA LYS A 66 -5.97 15.11 -11.22
C LYS A 66 -5.47 13.77 -10.68
N GLN A 67 -4.28 13.39 -11.11
CA GLN A 67 -3.68 12.11 -10.76
C GLN A 67 -3.45 11.96 -9.25
N PHE A 68 -3.81 10.79 -8.71
CA PHE A 68 -3.47 10.39 -7.35
C PHE A 68 -2.18 9.58 -7.35
N ILE A 69 -1.25 9.92 -6.47
CA ILE A 69 0.09 9.34 -6.43
C ILE A 69 0.39 8.86 -5.02
N VAL A 70 0.64 7.56 -4.87
CA VAL A 70 1.19 6.98 -3.64
C VAL A 70 2.69 6.80 -3.83
N SER A 71 3.49 7.53 -3.10
CA SER A 71 4.96 7.39 -3.08
C SER A 71 5.39 6.48 -1.94
N THR A 72 6.38 5.63 -2.15
CA THR A 72 6.96 4.75 -1.16
C THR A 72 8.42 5.11 -0.87
N ALA A 73 8.97 4.58 0.24
CA ALA A 73 10.36 4.80 0.62
C ALA A 73 11.38 4.22 -0.40
N HIS A 74 10.94 3.25 -1.23
CA HIS A 74 11.80 2.51 -2.16
C HIS A 74 11.79 3.08 -3.59
N GLN A 75 11.62 4.39 -3.73
CA GLN A 75 11.62 5.10 -5.01
C GLN A 75 10.63 4.51 -6.03
N SER A 76 9.54 3.96 -5.53
CA SER A 76 8.42 3.55 -6.36
C SER A 76 7.21 4.44 -6.14
N ALA A 77 6.38 4.55 -7.16
CA ALA A 77 5.16 5.34 -7.13
C ALA A 77 4.01 4.62 -7.82
N ILE A 78 2.87 4.63 -7.18
CA ILE A 78 1.63 4.07 -7.71
C ILE A 78 0.76 5.25 -8.16
N LYS A 79 0.47 5.35 -9.46
CA LYS A 79 -0.28 6.45 -10.06
C LYS A 79 -1.62 5.97 -10.58
N VAL A 80 -2.70 6.64 -10.16
CA VAL A 80 -4.08 6.26 -10.50
C VAL A 80 -4.96 7.51 -10.72
N LEU A 81 -6.13 7.30 -11.32
CA LEU A 81 -7.15 8.37 -11.55
C LEU A 81 -8.45 8.12 -10.80
N GLY A 82 -8.69 6.89 -10.31
CA GLY A 82 -9.87 6.46 -9.59
C GLY A 82 -9.89 4.95 -9.57
N THR A 83 -9.40 4.37 -8.47
CA THR A 83 -8.92 2.98 -8.45
C THR A 83 -9.01 2.45 -7.04
N LYS A 84 -9.33 1.15 -6.90
CA LYS A 84 -9.29 0.42 -5.63
C LYS A 84 -8.12 -0.55 -5.65
N PHE A 85 -7.19 -0.39 -4.74
CA PHE A 85 -5.96 -1.17 -4.69
C PHE A 85 -5.34 -1.22 -3.29
N ASN A 86 -4.55 -2.26 -3.05
CA ASN A 86 -3.74 -2.42 -1.84
C ASN A 86 -2.27 -2.19 -2.15
N VAL A 87 -1.55 -1.54 -1.27
CA VAL A 87 -0.09 -1.38 -1.33
C VAL A 87 0.50 -1.84 -0.02
N LYS A 88 1.50 -2.71 -0.10
CA LYS A 88 2.34 -3.12 1.04
C LYS A 88 3.78 -2.72 0.72
N ALA A 89 4.29 -1.72 1.42
CA ALA A 89 5.57 -1.07 1.16
C ALA A 89 6.24 -0.63 2.46
N TYR A 90 6.47 -1.57 3.38
CA TYR A 90 7.23 -1.30 4.60
C TYR A 90 8.68 -1.01 4.24
N LYS A 91 9.25 0.07 4.78
CA LYS A 91 10.64 0.46 4.50
C LYS A 91 11.68 -0.58 4.93
N GLU A 92 11.33 -1.44 5.90
CA GLU A 92 12.17 -2.53 6.39
C GLU A 92 12.04 -3.82 5.55
N ALA A 93 11.09 -3.88 4.61
CA ALA A 93 10.89 -5.03 3.73
C ALA A 93 11.81 -4.96 2.51
N ASP A 94 11.97 -6.09 1.82
CA ASP A 94 12.78 -6.19 0.60
C ASP A 94 11.98 -5.96 -0.69
N GLU A 95 10.65 -5.79 -0.54
CA GLU A 95 9.72 -5.74 -1.66
C GLU A 95 8.59 -4.73 -1.45
N VAL A 96 8.05 -4.25 -2.57
CA VAL A 96 6.79 -3.51 -2.62
C VAL A 96 5.76 -4.36 -3.35
N ILE A 97 4.62 -4.59 -2.72
CA ILE A 97 3.52 -5.38 -3.31
C ILE A 97 2.34 -4.46 -3.58
N THR A 98 1.82 -4.51 -4.79
CA THR A 98 0.61 -3.78 -5.18
C THR A 98 -0.42 -4.76 -5.73
N THR A 99 -1.65 -4.73 -5.20
CA THR A 99 -2.76 -5.59 -5.65
C THR A 99 -3.89 -4.69 -6.16
N LEU A 100 -4.27 -4.87 -7.41
CA LEU A 100 -5.31 -4.07 -8.06
C LEU A 100 -6.66 -4.78 -8.03
N VAL A 101 -7.67 -4.10 -7.48
CA VAL A 101 -9.05 -4.59 -7.36
C VAL A 101 -9.93 -4.04 -8.48
N GLU A 102 -9.92 -2.72 -8.67
CA GLU A 102 -10.78 -2.02 -9.63
C GLU A 102 -10.03 -0.83 -10.23
N GLY A 103 -10.24 -0.59 -11.52
CA GLY A 103 -9.66 0.54 -12.23
C GLY A 103 -8.33 0.19 -12.91
N LYS A 104 -7.36 1.08 -12.84
CA LYS A 104 -6.07 0.97 -13.51
C LYS A 104 -4.96 1.55 -12.64
N VAL A 105 -3.85 0.85 -12.54
CA VAL A 105 -2.63 1.32 -11.86
C VAL A 105 -1.52 1.48 -12.89
N ASN A 106 -0.80 2.60 -12.82
CA ASN A 106 0.52 2.76 -13.40
C ASN A 106 1.55 2.70 -12.26
N PHE A 107 2.29 1.60 -12.17
CA PHE A 107 3.33 1.39 -11.17
C PHE A 107 4.67 1.84 -11.75
N GLU A 108 5.28 2.86 -11.16
CA GLU A 108 6.59 3.38 -11.56
C GLU A 108 7.67 2.95 -10.57
N PHE A 109 8.82 2.56 -11.08
CA PHE A 109 9.96 2.07 -10.32
C PHE A 109 11.27 2.29 -11.07
N ASN A 110 12.40 2.08 -10.39
CA ASN A 110 13.71 2.05 -11.04
C ASN A 110 14.18 0.61 -11.26
N ASN A 111 14.69 0.30 -12.45
CA ASN A 111 15.31 -0.99 -12.73
C ASN A 111 16.71 -1.11 -12.08
N ALA A 112 17.37 -2.25 -12.25
CA ALA A 112 18.73 -2.51 -11.72
C ALA A 112 19.78 -1.46 -12.14
N SER A 113 19.59 -0.80 -13.28
CA SER A 113 20.46 0.28 -13.77
C SER A 113 20.02 1.66 -13.31
N GLN A 114 19.10 1.74 -12.32
CA GLN A 114 18.51 2.99 -11.79
C GLN A 114 17.79 3.83 -12.87
N GLN A 115 17.29 3.18 -13.90
CA GLN A 115 16.48 3.82 -14.93
C GLN A 115 14.99 3.69 -14.62
N PRO A 116 14.19 4.75 -14.81
CA PRO A 116 12.76 4.72 -14.55
C PRO A 116 12.05 3.75 -15.52
N GLN A 117 11.20 2.92 -14.97
CA GLN A 117 10.35 1.97 -15.67
C GLN A 117 8.92 2.10 -15.17
N TYR A 118 7.96 1.58 -15.92
CA TYR A 118 6.59 1.49 -15.46
C TYR A 118 5.90 0.21 -15.92
N ILE A 119 4.96 -0.26 -15.11
CA ILE A 119 4.09 -1.39 -15.42
C ILE A 119 2.64 -0.93 -15.25
N VAL A 120 1.83 -1.19 -16.27
CA VAL A 120 0.39 -0.95 -16.19
C VAL A 120 -0.31 -2.22 -15.74
N MET A 121 -1.07 -2.11 -14.63
CA MET A 121 -1.80 -3.24 -14.06
C MET A 121 -3.28 -3.17 -14.42
N ALA A 122 -3.88 -4.35 -14.59
CA ALA A 122 -5.32 -4.58 -14.73
C ALA A 122 -5.92 -5.19 -13.45
N PRO A 123 -7.24 -5.08 -13.22
CA PRO A 123 -7.91 -5.70 -12.07
C PRO A 123 -7.63 -7.20 -11.98
N GLY A 124 -7.46 -7.69 -10.73
CA GLY A 124 -7.09 -9.07 -10.46
C GLY A 124 -5.60 -9.39 -10.62
N GLN A 125 -4.76 -8.37 -10.76
CA GLN A 125 -3.31 -8.54 -10.79
C GLN A 125 -2.66 -8.08 -9.48
N LYS A 126 -1.58 -8.80 -9.12
CA LYS A 126 -0.66 -8.48 -8.04
C LYS A 126 0.75 -8.34 -8.61
N LEU A 127 1.37 -7.19 -8.37
CA LEU A 127 2.75 -6.89 -8.71
C LEU A 127 3.62 -6.97 -7.48
N VAL A 128 4.75 -7.67 -7.56
CA VAL A 128 5.83 -7.66 -6.56
C VAL A 128 7.03 -6.98 -7.19
N TYR A 129 7.54 -5.93 -6.57
CA TYR A 129 8.74 -5.21 -6.97
C TYR A 129 9.83 -5.40 -5.92
N TYR A 130 10.93 -6.01 -6.32
CA TYR A 130 12.15 -6.21 -5.52
C TYR A 130 13.10 -5.06 -5.77
N PHE A 131 13.13 -4.07 -4.89
CA PHE A 131 13.84 -2.81 -5.15
C PHE A 131 15.37 -2.94 -5.07
N GLN A 132 15.93 -4.00 -4.47
CA GLN A 132 17.38 -4.22 -4.41
C GLN A 132 17.98 -4.56 -5.78
N ASP A 133 17.27 -5.33 -6.59
CA ASP A 133 17.73 -5.77 -7.91
C ASP A 133 16.87 -5.26 -9.08
N GLY A 134 15.84 -4.48 -8.78
CA GLY A 134 14.95 -3.89 -9.77
C GLY A 134 14.05 -4.88 -10.49
N LYS A 135 13.92 -6.12 -9.98
CA LYS A 135 13.04 -7.14 -10.56
C LYS A 135 11.58 -6.91 -10.22
N THR A 136 10.73 -7.36 -11.12
CA THR A 136 9.28 -7.34 -10.92
C THR A 136 8.67 -8.67 -11.30
N GLU A 137 7.65 -9.08 -10.55
CA GLU A 137 6.85 -10.28 -10.83
C GLU A 137 5.37 -9.90 -10.83
N LEU A 138 4.64 -10.36 -11.85
CA LEU A 138 3.22 -10.08 -12.01
C LEU A 138 2.41 -11.37 -11.90
N TYR A 139 1.46 -11.40 -10.95
CA TYR A 139 0.62 -12.55 -10.67
C TYR A 139 -0.85 -12.23 -10.89
N THR A 140 -1.64 -13.25 -11.18
CA THR A 140 -3.11 -13.18 -11.08
C THR A 140 -3.52 -13.57 -9.68
N THR A 141 -4.44 -12.80 -9.09
CA THR A 141 -4.96 -13.04 -7.74
C THR A 141 -6.44 -12.70 -7.63
N SER A 142 -7.16 -13.37 -6.75
CA SER A 142 -8.52 -12.96 -6.34
C SER A 142 -8.51 -11.76 -5.39
N GLY A 143 -7.33 -11.39 -4.86
CA GLY A 143 -7.18 -10.34 -3.86
C GLY A 143 -7.65 -10.72 -2.45
N GLU A 144 -8.30 -11.86 -2.28
CA GLU A 144 -8.92 -12.27 -1.01
C GLU A 144 -7.91 -12.28 0.14
N ARG A 145 -6.74 -12.85 -0.09
CA ARG A 145 -5.68 -12.93 0.93
C ARG A 145 -5.06 -11.57 1.22
N GLU A 146 -4.75 -10.82 0.18
CA GLU A 146 -4.10 -9.51 0.25
C GLU A 146 -4.98 -8.44 0.91
N LEU A 147 -6.32 -8.62 0.83
CA LEU A 147 -7.29 -7.63 1.31
C LEU A 147 -7.98 -8.01 2.62
N SER A 148 -7.83 -9.26 3.07
CA SER A 148 -8.53 -9.80 4.25
C SER A 148 -8.27 -9.00 5.52
N TRP A 149 -7.10 -8.41 5.65
CA TRP A 149 -6.71 -7.65 6.83
C TRP A 149 -7.62 -6.43 7.11
N LYS A 150 -8.09 -5.73 6.06
CA LYS A 150 -8.98 -4.57 6.23
C LYS A 150 -10.34 -4.97 6.82
N ASP A 151 -10.79 -6.20 6.58
CA ASP A 151 -12.04 -6.75 7.10
C ASP A 151 -11.84 -7.51 8.42
N GLY A 152 -10.62 -7.50 8.98
CA GLY A 152 -10.28 -8.18 10.23
C GLY A 152 -10.11 -9.69 10.11
N LYS A 153 -10.02 -10.22 8.90
CA LYS A 153 -9.84 -11.63 8.62
C LYS A 153 -8.37 -11.98 8.42
N ILE A 154 -7.99 -13.19 8.75
CA ILE A 154 -6.70 -13.80 8.40
C ILE A 154 -7.01 -15.06 7.61
N ILE A 155 -6.39 -15.21 6.44
CA ILE A 155 -6.61 -16.34 5.57
C ILE A 155 -5.31 -17.13 5.48
N PHE A 156 -5.32 -18.35 5.97
CA PHE A 156 -4.23 -19.31 5.85
C PHE A 156 -4.54 -20.28 4.71
N ARG A 157 -3.68 -20.34 3.70
CA ARG A 157 -3.74 -21.33 2.62
C ARG A 157 -2.35 -21.88 2.39
N GLN A 158 -2.16 -23.17 2.70
CA GLN A 158 -0.86 -23.84 2.60
C GLN A 158 0.27 -23.06 3.31
N THR A 159 -0.08 -22.40 4.41
CA THR A 159 0.82 -21.57 5.20
C THR A 159 1.53 -22.47 6.22
N SER A 160 2.85 -22.38 6.34
CA SER A 160 3.58 -23.10 7.38
C SER A 160 3.14 -22.62 8.78
N LEU A 161 3.32 -23.47 9.81
CA LEU A 161 3.01 -23.06 11.19
C LEU A 161 3.82 -21.82 11.59
N ARG A 162 5.07 -21.75 11.19
CA ARG A 162 5.96 -20.61 11.47
C ARG A 162 5.40 -19.33 10.86
N ASP A 163 5.11 -19.34 9.56
CA ASP A 163 4.54 -18.17 8.87
C ASP A 163 3.18 -17.77 9.44
N ALA A 164 2.36 -18.77 9.85
CA ALA A 164 1.08 -18.48 10.50
C ALA A 164 1.26 -17.80 11.85
N LEU A 165 2.23 -18.23 12.65
CA LEU A 165 2.56 -17.60 13.94
C LEU A 165 3.12 -16.19 13.75
N ASP A 166 3.95 -15.95 12.75
CA ASP A 166 4.47 -14.63 12.41
C ASP A 166 3.34 -13.66 11.99
N ILE A 167 2.40 -14.13 11.16
CA ILE A 167 1.21 -13.37 10.76
C ILE A 167 0.34 -13.02 11.99
N LEU A 168 0.13 -13.99 12.88
CA LEU A 168 -0.64 -13.77 14.12
C LEU A 168 0.08 -12.83 15.09
N ALA A 169 1.42 -12.97 15.22
CA ALA A 169 2.23 -12.09 16.04
C ALA A 169 2.08 -10.63 15.61
N ASP A 170 2.21 -10.37 14.31
CA ASP A 170 2.04 -9.04 13.75
C ASP A 170 0.61 -8.53 13.89
N ARG A 171 -0.37 -9.41 13.65
CA ARG A 171 -1.79 -9.04 13.68
C ARG A 171 -2.29 -8.67 15.06
N TYR A 172 -1.85 -9.38 16.09
CA TYR A 172 -2.31 -9.22 17.48
C TYR A 172 -1.28 -8.56 18.38
N ASN A 173 -0.15 -8.14 17.84
CA ASN A 173 1.00 -7.62 18.59
C ASN A 173 1.38 -8.58 19.74
N ALA A 174 1.48 -9.88 19.41
CA ALA A 174 1.74 -10.95 20.34
C ALA A 174 3.09 -11.61 20.06
N GLU A 175 3.70 -12.21 21.08
CA GLU A 175 4.91 -13.01 20.95
C GLU A 175 4.56 -14.48 21.15
N PHE A 176 5.03 -15.34 20.23
CA PHE A 176 4.83 -16.79 20.31
C PHE A 176 6.17 -17.48 20.61
N VAL A 177 6.17 -18.33 21.62
CA VAL A 177 7.30 -19.17 21.97
C VAL A 177 6.96 -20.62 21.60
N VAL A 178 7.63 -21.15 20.59
CA VAL A 178 7.53 -22.57 20.21
C VAL A 178 8.50 -23.37 21.05
N ARG A 179 8.00 -24.32 21.84
CA ARG A 179 8.83 -25.28 22.61
C ARG A 179 8.86 -26.58 21.83
N GLU A 180 10.04 -27.06 21.53
CA GLU A 180 10.26 -28.43 21.08
C GLU A 180 10.12 -29.37 22.29
N ASN A 181 9.35 -30.44 22.17
CA ASN A 181 9.24 -31.50 23.19
C ASN A 181 10.27 -32.58 22.95
#